data_437b35f8235c1b723c27b680a887f612
#
_entry.id   437b35f8235c1b723c27b680a887f612
#
_cell.length_a   1.000
_cell.length_b   1.000
_cell.length_c   1.000
_cell.angle_alpha   90.00
_cell.angle_beta   90.00
_cell.angle_gamma   90.00
#
_symmetry.space_group_name_H-M   'P 1'
#
loop_
_entity.id
_entity.type
_entity.pdbx_description
1 polymer ?
#
loop_
_entity_poly.entity_id
_entity_poly.type
_entity_poly.pdbx_seq_one_letter_code
_entity_poly.pdbx_strand_id
1 'polypeptide(L)'
;IETSKFSIFSNGYWGHPAYKLPPEVNLVALAHYLEALEVQKEIVKVQTIFGGKNPHPNFLVGGMACAVNINDPNALNMERLNYVAQIIERTHTFVRQVYLPDVLAILSYYPEWTKIGGGLHNYIAYGDYPMGNYGELSTYKSPRGIVVGRDLSKVVEFDPWAMDGLLEFVNNSWYSYTQG
;
A
#
# COMPACT_ATOMS: atom_id res chain seq x y z
N ILE A 1 -26.54 -9.98 18.27
CA ILE A 1 -25.62 -10.57 19.27
C ILE A 1 -26.38 -11.66 20.04
N GLU A 2 -27.52 -11.33 20.63
CA GLU A 2 -28.32 -12.30 21.40
C GLU A 2 -28.86 -13.49 20.59
N THR A 3 -28.97 -13.38 19.31
CA THR A 3 -29.55 -14.41 18.42
C THR A 3 -28.54 -15.39 17.84
N SER A 4 -27.28 -15.35 18.24
CA SER A 4 -26.17 -16.21 17.73
C SER A 4 -26.00 -16.19 16.20
N LYS A 5 -26.59 -15.21 15.51
CA LYS A 5 -26.52 -15.12 14.04
C LYS A 5 -25.12 -14.84 13.49
N PHE A 6 -24.21 -14.37 14.32
CA PHE A 6 -22.83 -14.10 13.92
C PHE A 6 -21.90 -15.29 14.12
N SER A 7 -22.36 -16.35 14.82
CA SER A 7 -21.67 -17.64 14.95
C SER A 7 -20.14 -17.48 15.07
N ILE A 8 -19.40 -17.94 14.05
CA ILE A 8 -17.94 -17.92 14.01
C ILE A 8 -17.33 -16.51 14.07
N PHE A 9 -18.07 -15.46 13.75
CA PHE A 9 -17.63 -14.07 13.85
C PHE A 9 -17.90 -13.44 15.21
N SER A 10 -18.55 -14.17 16.10
CA SER A 10 -18.75 -13.77 17.50
C SER A 10 -17.49 -14.05 18.30
N ASN A 11 -16.99 -13.05 19.00
CA ASN A 11 -15.75 -13.15 19.76
C ASN A 11 -15.76 -14.28 20.82
N GLY A 12 -16.90 -14.53 21.42
CA GLY A 12 -17.08 -15.61 22.39
C GLY A 12 -17.26 -17.00 21.78
N TYR A 13 -17.43 -17.13 20.48
CA TYR A 13 -17.71 -18.42 19.82
C TYR A 13 -16.63 -19.47 20.07
N TRP A 14 -15.36 -19.07 19.99
CA TRP A 14 -14.22 -19.96 20.11
C TRP A 14 -13.83 -20.26 21.57
N GLY A 15 -14.37 -19.51 22.53
CA GLY A 15 -14.11 -19.70 23.95
C GLY A 15 -12.63 -19.53 24.37
N HIS A 16 -11.81 -18.90 23.54
CA HIS A 16 -10.38 -18.76 23.78
C HIS A 16 -10.04 -17.38 24.35
N PRO A 17 -9.22 -17.28 25.41
CA PRO A 17 -8.93 -16.01 26.10
C PRO A 17 -8.15 -14.99 25.25
N ALA A 18 -7.60 -15.42 24.11
CA ALA A 18 -6.96 -14.50 23.16
C ALA A 18 -7.97 -13.58 22.44
N TYR A 19 -9.26 -13.90 22.44
CA TYR A 19 -10.30 -13.06 21.85
C TYR A 19 -10.75 -12.01 22.85
N LYS A 20 -10.12 -10.82 22.78
CA LYS A 20 -10.28 -9.76 23.78
C LYS A 20 -11.32 -8.69 23.40
N LEU A 21 -11.75 -8.63 22.13
CA LEU A 21 -12.69 -7.60 21.68
C LEU A 21 -14.07 -7.79 22.33
N PRO A 22 -14.71 -6.74 22.86
CA PRO A 22 -16.12 -6.79 23.23
C PRO A 22 -17.01 -7.15 22.03
N PRO A 23 -18.15 -7.83 22.26
CA PRO A 23 -19.04 -8.25 21.17
C PRO A 23 -19.50 -7.10 20.27
N GLU A 24 -19.74 -5.93 20.83
CA GLU A 24 -20.17 -4.74 20.10
C GLU A 24 -19.06 -4.21 19.18
N VAL A 25 -17.84 -4.16 19.69
CA VAL A 25 -16.66 -3.74 18.89
C VAL A 25 -16.40 -4.73 17.78
N ASN A 26 -16.50 -6.03 18.06
CA ASN A 26 -16.33 -7.09 17.05
C ASN A 26 -17.42 -6.99 15.95
N LEU A 27 -18.65 -6.67 16.32
CA LEU A 27 -19.74 -6.46 15.36
C LEU A 27 -19.47 -5.27 14.44
N VAL A 28 -19.03 -4.15 14.99
CA VAL A 28 -18.68 -2.95 14.21
C VAL A 28 -17.50 -3.25 13.29
N ALA A 29 -16.45 -3.90 13.78
CA ALA A 29 -15.30 -4.29 12.97
C ALA A 29 -15.69 -5.22 11.82
N LEU A 30 -16.61 -6.15 12.04
CA LEU A 30 -17.14 -7.02 10.98
C LEU A 30 -17.91 -6.21 9.93
N ALA A 31 -18.75 -5.25 10.34
CA ALA A 31 -19.48 -4.39 9.41
C ALA A 31 -18.52 -3.57 8.54
N HIS A 32 -17.50 -2.97 9.14
CA HIS A 32 -16.48 -2.22 8.44
C HIS A 32 -15.59 -3.10 7.54
N TYR A 33 -15.36 -4.35 7.92
CA TYR A 33 -14.69 -5.32 7.05
C TYR A 33 -15.50 -5.58 5.77
N LEU A 34 -16.81 -5.75 5.87
CA LEU A 34 -17.68 -5.91 4.71
C LEU A 34 -17.71 -4.65 3.83
N GLU A 35 -17.71 -3.47 4.44
CA GLU A 35 -17.55 -2.19 3.73
C GLU A 35 -16.21 -2.11 3.01
N ALA A 36 -15.13 -2.56 3.63
CA ALA A 36 -13.80 -2.60 3.02
C ALA A 36 -13.77 -3.42 1.72
N LEU A 37 -14.53 -4.52 1.64
CA LEU A 37 -14.64 -5.32 0.43
C LEU A 37 -15.30 -4.53 -0.73
N GLU A 38 -16.30 -3.70 -0.42
CA GLU A 38 -16.91 -2.82 -1.42
C GLU A 38 -15.94 -1.70 -1.85
N VAL A 39 -15.20 -1.11 -0.91
CA VAL A 39 -14.16 -0.11 -1.23
C VAL A 39 -13.07 -0.71 -2.12
N GLN A 40 -12.62 -1.95 -1.84
CA GLN A 40 -11.66 -2.65 -2.71
C GLN A 40 -12.18 -2.83 -4.13
N LYS A 41 -13.44 -3.20 -4.28
CA LYS A 41 -14.07 -3.37 -5.59
C LYS A 41 -14.09 -2.05 -6.39
N GLU A 42 -14.24 -0.93 -5.71
CA GLU A 42 -14.23 0.38 -6.36
C GLU A 42 -12.82 0.84 -6.72
N ILE A 43 -11.87 0.78 -5.78
CA ILE A 43 -10.51 1.30 -6.01
C ILE A 43 -9.76 0.53 -7.11
N VAL A 44 -10.01 -0.76 -7.26
CA VAL A 44 -9.37 -1.57 -8.29
C VAL A 44 -9.71 -1.14 -9.72
N LYS A 45 -10.82 -0.43 -9.92
CA LYS A 45 -11.19 0.17 -11.21
C LYS A 45 -10.13 1.16 -11.71
N VAL A 46 -9.43 1.83 -10.81
CA VAL A 46 -8.34 2.75 -11.16
C VAL A 46 -7.23 2.04 -11.93
N GLN A 47 -6.86 0.81 -11.53
CA GLN A 47 -5.89 0.01 -12.28
C GLN A 47 -6.37 -0.29 -13.70
N THR A 48 -7.64 -0.61 -13.87
CA THR A 48 -8.22 -0.89 -15.18
C THR A 48 -8.29 0.37 -16.05
N ILE A 49 -8.61 1.51 -15.47
CA ILE A 49 -8.67 2.79 -16.20
C ILE A 49 -7.29 3.17 -16.74
N PHE A 50 -6.23 3.04 -15.94
CA PHE A 50 -4.87 3.41 -16.37
C PHE A 50 -4.15 2.29 -17.12
N GLY A 51 -4.39 1.04 -16.77
CA GLY A 51 -3.64 -0.10 -17.27
C GLY A 51 -4.42 -1.06 -18.17
N GLY A 52 -5.69 -0.79 -18.45
CA GLY A 52 -6.55 -1.59 -19.33
C GLY A 52 -7.05 -2.89 -18.72
N LYS A 53 -6.49 -3.35 -17.63
CA LYS A 53 -6.89 -4.59 -16.93
C LYS A 53 -6.46 -4.60 -15.47
N ASN A 54 -7.03 -5.53 -14.71
CA ASN A 54 -6.66 -5.89 -13.36
C ASN A 54 -6.68 -7.43 -13.24
N PRO A 55 -5.67 -8.08 -12.64
CA PRO A 55 -4.38 -7.55 -12.20
C PRO A 55 -3.37 -7.35 -13.36
N HIS A 56 -2.17 -6.90 -13.02
CA HIS A 56 -1.05 -6.72 -13.95
C HIS A 56 -1.33 -5.72 -15.08
N PRO A 57 -1.57 -4.45 -14.74
CA PRO A 57 -1.84 -3.42 -15.73
C PRO A 57 -0.66 -3.22 -16.70
N ASN A 58 -0.96 -2.84 -17.94
CA ASN A 58 0.02 -2.65 -19.02
C ASN A 58 0.25 -1.15 -19.26
N PHE A 59 1.20 -0.55 -18.56
CA PHE A 59 1.51 0.88 -18.70
C PHE A 59 2.54 1.22 -19.78
N LEU A 60 3.39 0.26 -20.16
CA LEU A 60 4.57 0.50 -20.96
C LEU A 60 4.36 0.33 -22.47
N VAL A 61 3.17 -0.07 -22.90
CA VAL A 61 2.88 -0.32 -24.32
C VAL A 61 2.09 0.84 -24.89
N GLY A 62 2.55 1.43 -25.99
CA GLY A 62 1.85 2.49 -26.69
C GLY A 62 0.44 2.08 -27.14
N GLY A 63 -0.49 3.05 -27.18
CA GLY A 63 -1.89 2.81 -27.53
C GLY A 63 -2.73 2.17 -26.43
N MET A 64 -2.21 2.16 -25.20
CA MET A 64 -2.91 1.62 -24.04
C MET A 64 -3.91 2.61 -23.45
N ALA A 65 -4.74 2.11 -22.50
CA ALA A 65 -5.75 2.90 -21.80
C ALA A 65 -5.19 4.13 -21.07
N CYS A 66 -3.91 4.13 -20.73
CA CYS A 66 -3.21 5.27 -20.12
C CYS A 66 -2.86 6.41 -21.09
N ALA A 67 -3.16 6.27 -22.39
CA ALA A 67 -2.97 7.37 -23.33
C ALA A 67 -3.88 8.54 -22.95
N VAL A 68 -3.30 9.72 -22.77
CA VAL A 68 -4.02 10.94 -22.41
C VAL A 68 -4.46 11.67 -23.69
N ASN A 69 -5.76 11.82 -23.85
CA ASN A 69 -6.34 12.69 -24.89
C ASN A 69 -7.69 13.21 -24.40
N ILE A 70 -7.73 14.48 -24.07
CA ILE A 70 -8.92 15.13 -23.50
C ILE A 70 -10.14 15.14 -24.44
N ASN A 71 -9.92 14.98 -25.73
CA ASN A 71 -10.95 15.01 -26.77
C ASN A 71 -11.40 13.61 -27.24
N ASP A 72 -10.76 12.53 -26.75
CA ASP A 72 -11.11 11.17 -27.12
C ASP A 72 -11.86 10.48 -25.97
N PRO A 73 -13.12 10.04 -26.18
CA PRO A 73 -13.90 9.36 -25.14
C PRO A 73 -13.32 8.00 -24.74
N ASN A 74 -12.41 7.42 -25.54
CA ASN A 74 -11.78 6.13 -25.24
C ASN A 74 -10.42 6.27 -24.54
N ALA A 75 -9.87 7.47 -24.46
CA ALA A 75 -8.62 7.75 -23.75
C ALA A 75 -8.87 8.30 -22.35
N LEU A 76 -7.79 8.64 -21.63
CA LEU A 76 -7.88 9.39 -20.37
C LEU A 76 -8.28 10.82 -20.65
N ASN A 77 -9.56 11.10 -20.50
CA ASN A 77 -10.17 12.41 -20.63
C ASN A 77 -10.54 12.99 -19.25
N MET A 78 -11.07 14.21 -19.22
CA MET A 78 -11.44 14.86 -17.95
C MET A 78 -12.52 14.11 -17.17
N GLU A 79 -13.46 13.45 -17.84
CA GLU A 79 -14.49 12.66 -17.18
C GLU A 79 -13.90 11.49 -16.42
N ARG A 80 -12.99 10.72 -17.06
CA ARG A 80 -12.29 9.60 -16.42
C ARG A 80 -11.40 10.07 -15.28
N LEU A 81 -10.68 11.18 -15.44
CA LEU A 81 -9.85 11.75 -14.37
C LEU A 81 -10.70 12.20 -13.17
N ASN A 82 -11.83 12.84 -13.41
CA ASN A 82 -12.77 13.21 -12.35
C ASN A 82 -13.35 11.98 -11.65
N TYR A 83 -13.66 10.93 -12.38
CA TYR A 83 -14.13 9.67 -11.80
C TYR A 83 -13.05 9.02 -10.92
N VAL A 84 -11.80 8.98 -11.39
CA VAL A 84 -10.67 8.51 -10.59
C VAL A 84 -10.50 9.33 -9.31
N ALA A 85 -10.57 10.66 -9.42
CA ALA A 85 -10.48 11.54 -8.26
C ALA A 85 -11.57 11.25 -7.22
N GLN A 86 -12.80 10.99 -7.66
CA GLN A 86 -13.91 10.61 -6.76
C GLN A 86 -13.67 9.26 -6.07
N ILE A 87 -13.15 8.26 -6.79
CA ILE A 87 -12.80 6.96 -6.20
C ILE A 87 -11.72 7.13 -5.13
N ILE A 88 -10.66 7.90 -5.43
CA ILE A 88 -9.56 8.16 -4.50
C ILE A 88 -10.08 8.88 -3.25
N GLU A 89 -10.93 9.90 -3.40
CA GLU A 89 -11.48 10.66 -2.27
C GLU A 89 -12.36 9.78 -1.37
N ARG A 90 -13.20 8.93 -1.95
CA ARG A 90 -14.00 7.97 -1.17
C ARG A 90 -13.11 6.98 -0.41
N THR A 91 -12.09 6.44 -1.09
CA THR A 91 -11.15 5.50 -0.47
C THR A 91 -10.35 6.19 0.66
N HIS A 92 -9.89 7.41 0.42
CA HIS A 92 -9.19 8.21 1.42
C HIS A 92 -10.07 8.47 2.65
N THR A 93 -11.32 8.83 2.43
CA THR A 93 -12.31 9.05 3.50
C THR A 93 -12.51 7.77 4.31
N PHE A 94 -12.73 6.64 3.66
CA PHE A 94 -12.86 5.34 4.32
C PHE A 94 -11.63 5.01 5.17
N VAL A 95 -10.42 5.16 4.59
CA VAL A 95 -9.17 4.86 5.32
C VAL A 95 -9.03 5.74 6.56
N ARG A 96 -9.32 7.03 6.45
CA ARG A 96 -9.16 7.97 7.58
C ARG A 96 -10.24 7.86 8.64
N GLN A 97 -11.47 7.62 8.25
CA GLN A 97 -12.62 7.69 9.16
C GLN A 97 -13.07 6.32 9.67
N VAL A 98 -12.71 5.24 9.00
CA VAL A 98 -13.12 3.88 9.35
C VAL A 98 -11.90 3.00 9.64
N TYR A 99 -11.06 2.75 8.64
CA TYR A 99 -9.97 1.78 8.76
C TYR A 99 -8.94 2.16 9.83
N LEU A 100 -8.45 3.39 9.83
CA LEU A 100 -7.45 3.84 10.82
C LEU A 100 -8.00 3.83 12.25
N PRO A 101 -9.19 4.36 12.54
CA PRO A 101 -9.80 4.24 13.87
C PRO A 101 -9.99 2.78 14.31
N ASP A 102 -10.43 1.89 13.44
CA ASP A 102 -10.60 0.47 13.76
C ASP A 102 -9.26 -0.19 14.12
N VAL A 103 -8.20 0.07 13.34
CA VAL A 103 -6.86 -0.46 13.63
C VAL A 103 -6.38 0.01 15.00
N LEU A 104 -6.54 1.29 15.33
CA LEU A 104 -6.14 1.84 16.62
C LEU A 104 -6.99 1.26 17.78
N ALA A 105 -8.29 1.11 17.58
CA ALA A 105 -9.18 0.49 18.55
C ALA A 105 -8.80 -0.97 18.81
N ILE A 106 -8.58 -1.76 17.76
CA ILE A 106 -8.16 -3.17 17.88
C ILE A 106 -6.81 -3.28 18.58
N LEU A 107 -5.81 -2.47 18.20
CA LEU A 107 -4.49 -2.46 18.83
C LEU A 107 -4.54 -2.08 20.32
N SER A 108 -5.53 -1.31 20.76
CA SER A 108 -5.70 -1.02 22.18
C SER A 108 -6.04 -2.27 23.01
N TYR A 109 -6.68 -3.26 22.42
CA TYR A 109 -6.95 -4.57 23.05
C TYR A 109 -5.81 -5.56 22.89
N TYR A 110 -4.95 -5.38 21.88
CA TYR A 110 -3.83 -6.27 21.55
C TYR A 110 -2.51 -5.50 21.42
N PRO A 111 -2.06 -4.77 22.44
CA PRO A 111 -0.85 -3.94 22.35
C PRO A 111 0.42 -4.76 22.04
N GLU A 112 0.43 -6.03 22.37
CA GLU A 112 1.51 -6.95 22.06
C GLU A 112 1.72 -7.15 20.54
N TRP A 113 0.67 -6.95 19.73
CA TRP A 113 0.77 -7.08 18.27
C TRP A 113 1.71 -6.06 17.63
N THR A 114 1.88 -4.92 18.26
CA THR A 114 2.81 -3.88 17.78
C THR A 114 4.27 -4.34 17.80
N LYS A 115 4.58 -5.42 18.52
CA LYS A 115 5.92 -6.00 18.63
C LYS A 115 6.14 -7.21 17.72
N ILE A 116 5.07 -7.71 17.09
CA ILE A 116 5.12 -8.86 16.20
C ILE A 116 5.46 -8.39 14.79
N GLY A 117 6.34 -9.12 14.12
CA GLY A 117 6.70 -8.83 12.73
C GLY A 117 7.57 -7.60 12.56
N GLY A 118 8.44 -7.32 13.52
CA GLY A 118 9.44 -6.26 13.40
C GLY A 118 10.30 -6.47 12.16
N GLY A 119 10.20 -5.57 11.19
CA GLY A 119 10.96 -5.61 9.95
C GLY A 119 12.42 -5.19 10.12
N LEU A 120 13.13 -5.13 9.01
CA LEU A 120 14.50 -4.62 8.94
C LEU A 120 14.57 -3.15 9.39
N HIS A 121 15.73 -2.74 9.82
CA HIS A 121 15.98 -1.38 10.30
C HIS A 121 16.66 -0.49 9.26
N ASN A 122 17.08 -1.09 8.16
CA ASN A 122 17.74 -0.38 7.07
C ASN A 122 16.79 -0.37 5.86
N TYR A 123 16.71 0.76 5.22
CA TYR A 123 15.82 0.97 4.07
C TYR A 123 16.63 1.56 2.93
N ILE A 124 16.26 1.18 1.70
CA ILE A 124 16.75 1.77 0.47
C ILE A 124 15.56 2.22 -0.37
N ALA A 125 15.64 3.43 -0.89
CA ALA A 125 14.71 3.97 -1.88
C ALA A 125 15.48 4.39 -3.12
N TYR A 126 15.03 3.95 -4.29
CA TYR A 126 15.65 4.32 -5.57
C TYR A 126 15.23 5.70 -6.06
N GLY A 127 14.22 6.28 -5.45
CA GLY A 127 13.57 7.50 -5.89
C GLY A 127 12.45 7.21 -6.88
N ASP A 128 11.37 8.00 -6.79
CA ASP A 128 10.21 7.84 -7.65
C ASP A 128 9.48 9.18 -7.85
N TYR A 129 8.62 9.24 -8.88
CA TYR A 129 7.85 10.41 -9.26
C TYR A 129 8.73 11.64 -9.57
N PRO A 130 9.55 11.61 -10.65
CA PRO A 130 10.27 12.79 -11.10
C PRO A 130 9.27 13.86 -11.55
N MET A 131 9.30 15.03 -10.90
CA MET A 131 8.43 16.15 -11.23
C MET A 131 9.09 17.13 -12.22
N GLY A 132 10.35 16.91 -12.53
CA GLY A 132 11.15 17.65 -13.51
C GLY A 132 11.83 16.68 -14.49
N ASN A 133 13.08 16.99 -14.85
CA ASN A 133 13.86 16.13 -15.74
C ASN A 133 14.18 14.78 -15.06
N TYR A 134 14.07 13.69 -15.82
CA TYR A 134 14.49 12.39 -15.34
C TYR A 134 16.00 12.39 -15.05
N GLY A 135 16.38 11.95 -13.87
CA GLY A 135 17.76 12.01 -13.39
C GLY A 135 18.08 13.21 -12.48
N GLU A 136 17.24 14.23 -12.46
CA GLU A 136 17.36 15.37 -11.55
C GLU A 136 16.71 15.06 -10.21
N LEU A 137 17.47 14.40 -9.31
CA LEU A 137 16.96 13.81 -8.07
C LEU A 137 16.29 14.80 -7.13
N SER A 138 16.68 16.08 -7.16
CA SER A 138 16.06 17.15 -6.38
C SER A 138 14.59 17.39 -6.73
N THR A 139 14.16 16.95 -7.93
CA THR A 139 12.77 17.09 -8.39
C THR A 139 11.89 15.89 -8.03
N TYR A 140 12.45 14.83 -7.47
CA TYR A 140 11.69 13.62 -7.16
C TYR A 140 10.81 13.84 -5.93
N LYS A 141 9.53 13.49 -6.05
CA LYS A 141 8.58 13.55 -4.93
C LYS A 141 8.93 12.53 -3.82
N SER A 142 9.41 11.36 -4.20
CA SER A 142 10.03 10.38 -3.31
C SER A 142 11.52 10.37 -3.58
N PRO A 143 12.35 10.98 -2.72
CA PRO A 143 13.78 11.10 -2.97
C PRO A 143 14.49 9.74 -2.86
N ARG A 144 15.63 9.63 -3.53
CA ARG A 144 16.53 8.49 -3.40
C ARG A 144 17.31 8.58 -2.10
N GLY A 145 17.59 7.42 -1.49
CA GLY A 145 18.48 7.40 -0.33
C GLY A 145 18.48 6.08 0.41
N ILE A 146 19.44 5.96 1.28
CA ILE A 146 19.59 4.85 2.24
C ILE A 146 19.40 5.39 3.64
N VAL A 147 18.59 4.73 4.43
CA VAL A 147 18.39 5.00 5.86
C VAL A 147 18.87 3.81 6.65
N VAL A 148 19.83 4.03 7.54
CA VAL A 148 20.41 2.99 8.41
C VAL A 148 19.85 3.15 9.82
N GLY A 149 19.46 2.05 10.43
CA GLY A 149 18.99 2.02 11.81
C GLY A 149 17.71 2.80 12.08
N ARG A 150 16.87 3.04 11.05
CA ARG A 150 15.65 3.87 11.11
C ARG A 150 15.90 5.35 11.42
N ASP A 151 17.13 5.81 11.28
CA ASP A 151 17.48 7.22 11.52
C ASP A 151 17.16 8.07 10.27
N LEU A 152 15.93 8.56 10.21
CA LEU A 152 15.48 9.43 9.10
C LEU A 152 16.17 10.80 9.07
N SER A 153 16.92 11.16 10.10
CA SER A 153 17.70 12.40 10.10
C SER A 153 19.01 12.28 9.30
N LYS A 154 19.40 11.06 8.95
CA LYS A 154 20.63 10.74 8.23
C LYS A 154 20.34 9.90 7.00
N VAL A 155 19.87 10.56 5.96
CA VAL A 155 19.66 9.93 4.65
C VAL A 155 20.98 10.01 3.88
N VAL A 156 21.51 8.87 3.46
CA VAL A 156 22.72 8.79 2.63
C VAL A 156 22.29 8.66 1.17
N GLU A 157 22.74 9.59 0.34
CA GLU A 157 22.56 9.48 -1.11
C GLU A 157 23.48 8.40 -1.68
N PHE A 158 23.05 7.74 -2.73
CA PHE A 158 23.84 6.79 -3.50
C PHE A 158 23.53 6.90 -4.98
N ASP A 159 24.51 6.57 -5.82
CA ASP A 159 24.29 6.45 -7.26
C ASP A 159 24.19 4.96 -7.64
N PRO A 160 23.00 4.47 -8.05
CA PRO A 160 22.81 3.06 -8.43
C PRO A 160 23.54 2.70 -9.72
N TRP A 161 24.02 3.69 -10.49
CA TRP A 161 24.73 3.49 -11.75
C TRP A 161 26.26 3.52 -11.57
N ALA A 162 26.74 3.92 -10.39
CA ALA A 162 28.16 3.80 -10.05
C ALA A 162 28.53 2.30 -9.95
N MET A 163 29.75 1.94 -10.38
CA MET A 163 30.21 0.54 -10.42
C MET A 163 30.15 -0.17 -9.05
N ASP A 164 30.24 0.59 -7.97
CA ASP A 164 30.22 0.15 -6.57
C ASP A 164 29.08 0.79 -5.75
N GLY A 165 28.19 1.49 -6.43
CA GLY A 165 27.11 2.24 -5.78
C GLY A 165 26.08 1.35 -5.07
N LEU A 166 25.83 0.16 -5.59
CA LEU A 166 24.94 -0.83 -5.01
C LEU A 166 25.39 -2.22 -5.42
N LEU A 167 25.69 -3.05 -4.42
CA LEU A 167 26.05 -4.45 -4.61
C LEU A 167 25.04 -5.33 -3.89
N GLU A 168 24.57 -6.38 -4.57
CA GLU A 168 23.66 -7.36 -4.01
C GLU A 168 24.39 -8.69 -3.79
N PHE A 169 24.31 -9.20 -2.55
CA PHE A 169 24.81 -10.52 -2.18
C PHE A 169 23.66 -11.38 -1.68
N VAL A 170 23.37 -12.46 -2.38
CA VAL A 170 22.32 -13.40 -2.00
C VAL A 170 22.93 -14.55 -1.22
N ASN A 171 22.75 -14.58 0.10
CA ASN A 171 23.38 -15.56 1.01
C ASN A 171 23.04 -17.02 0.68
N ASN A 172 21.88 -17.27 0.12
CA ASN A 172 21.40 -18.63 -0.25
C ASN A 172 21.61 -18.94 -1.74
N SER A 173 22.39 -18.10 -2.44
CA SER A 173 22.75 -18.35 -3.83
C SER A 173 23.86 -19.40 -3.90
N TRP A 174 23.78 -20.25 -4.90
CA TRP A 174 24.83 -21.23 -5.22
C TRP A 174 25.93 -20.64 -6.13
N TYR A 175 25.82 -19.39 -6.50
CA TYR A 175 26.90 -18.67 -7.17
C TYR A 175 28.01 -18.33 -6.17
N SER A 176 29.27 -18.57 -6.57
CA SER A 176 30.42 -18.03 -5.84
C SER A 176 30.61 -16.57 -6.22
N TYR A 177 30.47 -15.70 -5.27
CA TYR A 177 30.84 -14.31 -5.45
C TYR A 177 32.34 -14.19 -5.20
N THR A 178 33.10 -13.77 -6.19
CA THR A 178 34.46 -13.30 -5.97
C THR A 178 34.36 -12.01 -5.18
N GLN A 179 34.89 -12.02 -3.97
CA GLN A 179 35.10 -10.77 -3.24
C GLN A 179 36.04 -9.90 -4.08
N GLY A 180 35.52 -8.75 -4.52
CA GLY A 180 36.33 -7.72 -5.15
C GLY A 180 37.22 -7.02 -4.15
#